data_7e6e3e2207cb8fd1f6951a2b7072c19f
#
_entry.id   7e6e3e2207cb8fd1f6951a2b7072c19f
#
_cell.length_a   1.000
_cell.length_b   1.000
_cell.length_c   1.000
_cell.angle_alpha   90.00
_cell.angle_beta   90.00
_cell.angle_gamma   90.00
#
_symmetry.space_group_name_H-M   'P 1'
#
loop_
_entity.id
_entity.type
_entity.pdbx_description
1 polymer ?
#
loop_
_entity_poly.entity_id
_entity_poly.type
_entity_poly.pdbx_seq_one_letter_code
_entity_poly.pdbx_strand_id
1 'polypeptide(L)'
;MDDTLRTCHPAVSFAYFALVIACAMLLMHPVCLVLSTLGGGWYVARLLGGKGLRRHLLWLLPMALLAAALNPAFVHQGVTILAYLPSGNPLTLESLLYGLAAGAMLSAVALWFVCVTDVITSDKVVYLFGRVIPALSLLLSMILRFVPRFVRRLRAVAQAQRHLGRDTQTGAPARRVRSALRVFSIVVTWSLESGLSTADSMRCRGYGLPGRTSFSLYRFDRRDGAVALWLAFCGLYLLGGGLAGGLRFQYYPMLLSGPVTPLTVSFFAVYGLLCFTPVLLDSLSRRRYLARKGGTPRA
;
A
#
# COMPACT_ATOMS: atom_id res chain seq x y z
N MET A 1 18.74 0.23 -7.97
CA MET A 1 18.18 -0.22 -9.25
C MET A 1 16.75 0.29 -9.27
N ASP A 2 16.43 1.12 -10.26
CA ASP A 2 15.10 1.75 -10.33
C ASP A 2 14.07 0.69 -10.69
N ASP A 3 13.11 0.49 -9.80
CA ASP A 3 11.98 -0.42 -9.99
C ASP A 3 11.09 0.11 -11.13
N THR A 4 10.74 -0.75 -12.06
CA THR A 4 9.97 -0.38 -13.25
C THR A 4 8.61 0.22 -12.90
N LEU A 5 7.95 -0.25 -11.83
CA LEU A 5 6.67 0.32 -11.35
C LEU A 5 6.83 1.72 -10.74
N ARG A 6 8.02 2.05 -10.19
CA ARG A 6 8.30 3.41 -9.73
C ARG A 6 8.36 4.42 -10.87
N THR A 7 8.80 3.98 -12.05
CA THR A 7 8.93 4.84 -13.24
C THR A 7 7.67 4.86 -14.12
N CYS A 8 6.71 3.94 -13.92
CA CYS A 8 5.43 3.93 -14.62
C CYS A 8 4.52 5.08 -14.21
N HIS A 9 3.56 5.40 -15.09
CA HIS A 9 2.53 6.39 -14.83
C HIS A 9 1.78 6.11 -13.52
N PRO A 10 1.53 7.11 -12.66
CA PRO A 10 0.91 6.92 -11.34
C PRO A 10 -0.40 6.17 -11.36
N ALA A 11 -1.25 6.41 -12.36
CA ALA A 11 -2.54 5.73 -12.50
C ALA A 11 -2.38 4.22 -12.73
N VAL A 12 -1.37 3.79 -13.49
CA VAL A 12 -1.10 2.37 -13.78
C VAL A 12 -0.58 1.67 -12.53
N SER A 13 0.37 2.30 -11.83
CA SER A 13 0.91 1.76 -10.57
C SER A 13 -0.19 1.64 -9.51
N PHE A 14 -1.07 2.65 -9.38
CA PHE A 14 -2.18 2.60 -8.45
C PHE A 14 -3.21 1.52 -8.81
N ALA A 15 -3.59 1.43 -10.11
CA ALA A 15 -4.52 0.40 -10.60
C ALA A 15 -3.97 -1.02 -10.37
N TYR A 16 -2.66 -1.23 -10.56
CA TYR A 16 -2.01 -2.50 -10.27
C TYR A 16 -2.19 -2.91 -8.81
N PHE A 17 -1.79 -2.05 -7.88
CA PHE A 17 -1.91 -2.38 -6.45
C PHE A 17 -3.36 -2.52 -5.99
N ALA A 18 -4.25 -1.66 -6.46
CA ALA A 18 -5.67 -1.75 -6.16
C ALA A 18 -6.26 -3.10 -6.63
N LEU A 19 -5.91 -3.53 -7.85
CA LEU A 19 -6.35 -4.81 -8.40
C LEU A 19 -5.81 -6.00 -7.60
N VAL A 20 -4.50 -6.03 -7.30
CA VAL A 20 -3.87 -7.14 -6.57
C VAL A 20 -4.42 -7.24 -5.14
N ILE A 21 -4.57 -6.11 -4.44
CA ILE A 21 -5.12 -6.09 -3.09
C ILE A 21 -6.59 -6.52 -3.11
N ALA A 22 -7.39 -6.00 -4.04
CA ALA A 22 -8.79 -6.42 -4.19
C ALA A 22 -8.92 -7.91 -4.46
N CYS A 23 -8.10 -8.46 -5.38
CA CYS A 23 -8.07 -9.89 -5.65
C CYS A 23 -7.63 -10.70 -4.41
N ALA A 24 -6.62 -10.25 -3.66
CA ALA A 24 -6.16 -10.92 -2.45
C ALA A 24 -7.25 -10.97 -1.35
N MET A 25 -8.11 -9.95 -1.28
CA MET A 25 -9.22 -9.88 -0.32
C MET A 25 -10.44 -10.70 -0.77
N LEU A 26 -10.73 -10.72 -2.08
CA LEU A 26 -11.92 -11.39 -2.62
C LEU A 26 -11.70 -12.89 -2.83
N LEU A 27 -10.48 -13.31 -3.17
CA LEU A 27 -10.15 -14.68 -3.53
C LEU A 27 -9.59 -15.42 -2.30
N MET A 28 -10.46 -15.92 -1.43
CA MET A 28 -10.06 -16.71 -0.24
C MET A 28 -9.65 -18.17 -0.55
N HIS A 29 -9.24 -18.46 -1.78
CA HIS A 29 -8.76 -19.79 -2.14
C HIS A 29 -7.32 -19.99 -1.62
N PRO A 30 -6.98 -21.14 -0.97
CA PRO A 30 -5.65 -21.38 -0.39
C PRO A 30 -4.51 -21.15 -1.37
N VAL A 31 -4.65 -21.62 -2.61
CA VAL A 31 -3.64 -21.43 -3.68
C VAL A 31 -3.43 -19.95 -3.99
N CYS A 32 -4.50 -19.16 -4.07
CA CYS A 32 -4.39 -17.74 -4.33
C CYS A 32 -3.69 -17.01 -3.17
N LEU A 33 -4.00 -17.37 -1.93
CA LEU A 33 -3.35 -16.79 -0.75
C LEU A 33 -1.85 -17.08 -0.72
N VAL A 34 -1.44 -18.30 -1.04
CA VAL A 34 -0.01 -18.67 -1.14
C VAL A 34 0.67 -17.91 -2.27
N LEU A 35 0.05 -17.81 -3.46
CA LEU A 35 0.61 -17.04 -4.59
C LEU A 35 0.75 -15.55 -4.26
N SER A 36 -0.24 -14.97 -3.57
CA SER A 36 -0.22 -13.56 -3.16
C SER A 36 0.86 -13.29 -2.11
N THR A 37 0.98 -14.14 -1.09
CA THR A 37 2.02 -13.99 -0.06
C THR A 37 3.42 -14.17 -0.62
N LEU A 38 3.63 -15.14 -1.51
CA LEU A 38 4.90 -15.34 -2.20
C LEU A 38 5.25 -14.18 -3.12
N GLY A 39 4.29 -13.72 -3.94
CA GLY A 39 4.48 -12.57 -4.83
C GLY A 39 4.78 -11.29 -4.08
N GLY A 40 3.99 -10.95 -3.06
CA GLY A 40 4.19 -9.80 -2.19
C GLY A 40 5.51 -9.87 -1.42
N GLY A 41 5.82 -11.02 -0.83
CA GLY A 41 7.09 -11.24 -0.11
C GLY A 41 8.31 -11.10 -1.01
N TRP A 42 8.25 -11.69 -2.21
CA TRP A 42 9.32 -11.53 -3.21
C TRP A 42 9.51 -10.06 -3.61
N TYR A 43 8.42 -9.35 -3.82
CA TYR A 43 8.49 -7.94 -4.22
C TYR A 43 9.02 -7.06 -3.08
N VAL A 44 8.60 -7.27 -1.83
CA VAL A 44 9.18 -6.61 -0.64
C VAL A 44 10.67 -6.91 -0.52
N ALA A 45 11.10 -8.16 -0.74
CA ALA A 45 12.52 -8.53 -0.72
C ALA A 45 13.34 -7.77 -1.77
N ARG A 46 12.74 -7.47 -2.92
CA ARG A 46 13.38 -6.67 -3.99
C ARG A 46 13.46 -5.19 -3.64
N LEU A 47 12.41 -4.61 -3.06
CA LEU A 47 12.33 -3.19 -2.72
C LEU A 47 13.17 -2.82 -1.51
N LEU A 48 13.05 -3.57 -0.41
CA LEU A 48 13.62 -3.27 0.90
C LEU A 48 14.83 -4.16 1.26
N GLY A 49 15.13 -5.15 0.40
CA GLY A 49 16.14 -6.16 0.66
C GLY A 49 15.70 -7.22 1.69
N GLY A 50 16.52 -8.28 1.85
CA GLY A 50 16.20 -9.39 2.75
C GLY A 50 16.04 -9.00 4.23
N LYS A 51 16.76 -7.99 4.69
CA LYS A 51 16.63 -7.47 6.07
C LYS A 51 15.27 -6.77 6.28
N GLY A 52 14.77 -6.05 5.26
CA GLY A 52 13.46 -5.43 5.27
C GLY A 52 12.35 -6.49 5.32
N LEU A 53 12.40 -7.48 4.45
CA LEU A 53 11.45 -8.60 4.46
C LEU A 53 11.39 -9.29 5.81
N ARG A 54 12.56 -9.66 6.39
CA ARG A 54 12.62 -10.32 7.70
C ARG A 54 11.96 -9.47 8.80
N ARG A 55 12.16 -8.16 8.80
CA ARG A 55 11.54 -7.26 9.78
C ARG A 55 10.01 -7.28 9.67
N HIS A 56 9.49 -7.20 8.44
CA HIS A 56 8.04 -7.24 8.22
C HIS A 56 7.45 -8.62 8.55
N LEU A 57 8.12 -9.72 8.18
CA LEU A 57 7.70 -11.07 8.52
C LEU A 57 7.61 -11.29 10.03
N LEU A 58 8.56 -10.77 10.80
CA LEU A 58 8.54 -10.86 12.27
C LEU A 58 7.32 -10.20 12.91
N TRP A 59 6.76 -9.16 12.30
CA TRP A 59 5.54 -8.51 12.76
C TRP A 59 4.27 -9.14 12.19
N LEU A 60 4.32 -9.63 10.96
CA LEU A 60 3.17 -10.25 10.29
C LEU A 60 2.87 -11.65 10.83
N LEU A 61 3.90 -12.43 11.18
CA LEU A 61 3.73 -13.79 11.67
C LEU A 61 2.89 -13.86 12.95
N PRO A 62 3.19 -13.10 14.04
CA PRO A 62 2.36 -13.14 15.25
C PRO A 62 0.95 -12.59 14.99
N MET A 63 0.78 -11.62 14.10
CA MET A 63 -0.54 -11.12 13.70
C MET A 63 -1.36 -12.19 12.97
N ALA A 64 -0.73 -12.93 12.04
CA ALA A 64 -1.38 -14.03 11.35
C ALA A 64 -1.75 -15.18 12.29
N LEU A 65 -0.86 -15.53 13.22
CA LEU A 65 -1.12 -16.55 14.23
C LEU A 65 -2.23 -16.14 15.19
N LEU A 66 -2.26 -14.87 15.57
CA LEU A 66 -3.34 -14.33 16.40
C LEU A 66 -4.69 -14.41 15.69
N ALA A 67 -4.75 -14.01 14.41
CA ALA A 67 -5.96 -14.12 13.60
C ALA A 67 -6.40 -15.60 13.43
N ALA A 68 -5.44 -16.52 13.24
CA ALA A 68 -5.69 -17.94 13.15
C ALA A 68 -6.25 -18.52 14.47
N ALA A 69 -5.77 -18.04 15.61
CA ALA A 69 -6.21 -18.50 16.94
C ALA A 69 -7.55 -17.90 17.36
N LEU A 70 -7.81 -16.63 17.01
CA LEU A 70 -9.06 -15.95 17.36
C LEU A 70 -10.27 -16.58 16.67
N ASN A 71 -10.14 -16.97 15.39
CA ASN A 71 -11.29 -17.49 14.66
C ASN A 71 -11.92 -18.76 15.31
N PRO A 72 -11.16 -19.79 15.69
CA PRO A 72 -11.71 -20.95 16.40
C PRO A 72 -12.27 -20.63 17.79
N ALA A 73 -11.83 -19.53 18.40
CA ALA A 73 -12.36 -19.09 19.70
C ALA A 73 -13.78 -18.50 19.61
N PHE A 74 -14.14 -17.92 18.46
CA PHE A 74 -15.44 -17.25 18.24
C PHE A 74 -16.37 -18.03 17.31
N VAL A 75 -15.84 -18.76 16.33
CA VAL A 75 -16.61 -19.48 15.32
C VAL A 75 -16.45 -20.99 15.53
N HIS A 76 -17.54 -21.64 15.90
CA HIS A 76 -17.58 -23.06 16.25
C HIS A 76 -18.30 -23.91 15.19
N GLN A 77 -18.47 -23.36 13.98
CA GLN A 77 -19.11 -24.03 12.86
C GLN A 77 -18.13 -25.00 12.19
N GLY A 78 -18.56 -26.23 11.97
CA GLY A 78 -17.77 -27.26 11.29
C GLY A 78 -18.25 -28.65 11.69
N VAL A 79 -17.90 -29.65 10.88
CA VAL A 79 -18.32 -31.04 11.08
C VAL A 79 -17.24 -31.84 11.81
N THR A 80 -15.97 -31.50 11.60
CA THR A 80 -14.83 -32.25 12.18
C THR A 80 -14.42 -31.63 13.53
N ILE A 81 -14.86 -32.22 14.62
CA ILE A 81 -14.53 -31.82 15.99
C ILE A 81 -13.15 -32.37 16.36
N LEU A 82 -12.20 -31.49 16.69
CA LEU A 82 -10.86 -31.85 17.16
C LEU A 82 -10.79 -31.94 18.69
N ALA A 83 -11.40 -31.00 19.37
CA ALA A 83 -11.40 -30.93 20.84
C ALA A 83 -12.59 -30.09 21.33
N TYR A 84 -12.88 -30.17 22.63
CA TYR A 84 -13.82 -29.26 23.28
C TYR A 84 -13.06 -28.26 24.14
N LEU A 85 -13.41 -26.97 23.99
CA LEU A 85 -12.86 -25.94 24.85
C LEU A 85 -13.42 -26.11 26.29
N PRO A 86 -12.74 -25.55 27.31
CA PRO A 86 -13.25 -25.54 28.70
C PRO A 86 -14.64 -24.87 28.84
N SER A 87 -15.02 -24.05 27.87
CA SER A 87 -16.35 -23.42 27.74
C SER A 87 -17.44 -24.36 27.17
N GLY A 88 -17.11 -25.61 26.83
CA GLY A 88 -18.04 -26.58 26.24
C GLY A 88 -18.20 -26.46 24.71
N ASN A 89 -17.60 -25.48 24.08
CA ASN A 89 -17.72 -25.24 22.66
C ASN A 89 -16.78 -26.16 21.85
N PRO A 90 -17.22 -26.74 20.71
CA PRO A 90 -16.39 -27.59 19.88
C PRO A 90 -15.35 -26.78 19.10
N LEU A 91 -14.10 -27.19 19.17
CA LEU A 91 -13.03 -26.69 18.31
C LEU A 91 -13.01 -27.54 17.05
N THR A 92 -13.29 -26.93 15.90
CA THR A 92 -13.40 -27.63 14.62
C THR A 92 -12.19 -27.39 13.71
N LEU A 93 -11.85 -28.36 12.89
CA LEU A 93 -10.74 -28.27 11.93
C LEU A 93 -11.01 -27.18 10.88
N GLU A 94 -12.25 -27.05 10.46
CA GLU A 94 -12.71 -26.07 9.49
C GLU A 94 -12.50 -24.63 10.02
N SER A 95 -12.80 -24.41 11.30
CA SER A 95 -12.58 -23.11 11.96
C SER A 95 -11.10 -22.77 12.04
N LEU A 96 -10.23 -23.75 12.31
CA LEU A 96 -8.77 -23.54 12.35
C LEU A 96 -8.21 -23.22 10.95
N LEU A 97 -8.64 -23.95 9.92
CA LEU A 97 -8.21 -23.73 8.55
C LEU A 97 -8.69 -22.38 8.00
N TYR A 98 -9.93 -21.99 8.33
CA TYR A 98 -10.42 -20.65 7.98
C TYR A 98 -9.63 -19.55 8.69
N GLY A 99 -9.34 -19.72 9.97
CA GLY A 99 -8.51 -18.78 10.73
C GLY A 99 -7.11 -18.64 10.13
N LEU A 100 -6.49 -19.75 9.71
CA LEU A 100 -5.20 -19.75 9.02
C LEU A 100 -5.29 -19.02 7.65
N ALA A 101 -6.34 -19.27 6.89
CA ALA A 101 -6.58 -18.59 5.62
C ALA A 101 -6.79 -17.06 5.82
N ALA A 102 -7.58 -16.69 6.83
CA ALA A 102 -7.76 -15.27 7.19
C ALA A 102 -6.44 -14.59 7.62
N GLY A 103 -5.63 -15.29 8.43
CA GLY A 103 -4.30 -14.83 8.81
C GLY A 103 -3.34 -14.68 7.62
N ALA A 104 -3.37 -15.63 6.69
CA ALA A 104 -2.61 -15.57 5.44
C ALA A 104 -3.08 -14.41 4.55
N MET A 105 -4.40 -14.18 4.45
CA MET A 105 -4.98 -13.05 3.71
C MET A 105 -4.50 -11.72 4.29
N LEU A 106 -4.60 -11.53 5.61
CA LEU A 106 -4.11 -10.32 6.28
C LEU A 106 -2.62 -10.08 6.02
N SER A 107 -1.82 -11.15 6.09
CA SER A 107 -0.38 -11.08 5.82
C SER A 107 -0.07 -10.71 4.38
N ALA A 108 -0.79 -11.30 3.41
CA ALA A 108 -0.65 -10.98 2.00
C ALA A 108 -0.99 -9.50 1.73
N VAL A 109 -2.14 -9.05 2.23
CA VAL A 109 -2.59 -7.65 2.07
C VAL A 109 -1.60 -6.69 2.72
N ALA A 110 -1.10 -7.00 3.92
CA ALA A 110 -0.11 -6.16 4.60
C ALA A 110 1.22 -6.07 3.83
N LEU A 111 1.70 -7.18 3.25
CA LEU A 111 2.88 -7.18 2.38
C LEU A 111 2.68 -6.28 1.15
N TRP A 112 1.50 -6.35 0.51
CA TRP A 112 1.18 -5.47 -0.61
C TRP A 112 1.09 -4.01 -0.20
N PHE A 113 0.55 -3.68 0.99
CA PHE A 113 0.57 -2.31 1.50
C PHE A 113 1.98 -1.79 1.76
N VAL A 114 2.91 -2.63 2.23
CA VAL A 114 4.33 -2.25 2.34
C VAL A 114 4.88 -1.86 0.97
N CYS A 115 4.57 -2.62 -0.07
CA CYS A 115 4.98 -2.28 -1.44
C CYS A 115 4.33 -0.97 -1.92
N VAL A 116 3.04 -0.77 -1.64
CA VAL A 116 2.31 0.48 -1.97
C VAL A 116 3.02 1.69 -1.39
N THR A 117 3.35 1.67 -0.10
CA THR A 117 3.98 2.81 0.60
C THR A 117 5.36 3.16 0.05
N ASP A 118 6.06 2.19 -0.53
CA ASP A 118 7.39 2.39 -1.10
C ASP A 118 7.37 2.84 -2.58
N VAL A 119 6.39 2.39 -3.35
CA VAL A 119 6.26 2.69 -4.80
C VAL A 119 5.42 3.93 -5.06
N ILE A 120 4.33 4.11 -4.29
CA ILE A 120 3.41 5.26 -4.43
C ILE A 120 3.88 6.39 -3.53
N THR A 121 4.71 7.27 -4.09
CA THR A 121 5.17 8.48 -3.39
C THR A 121 4.06 9.51 -3.26
N SER A 122 4.21 10.43 -2.30
CA SER A 122 3.25 11.53 -2.08
C SER A 122 3.00 12.35 -3.35
N ASP A 123 4.01 12.54 -4.20
CA ASP A 123 3.87 13.28 -5.45
C ASP A 123 2.97 12.57 -6.46
N LYS A 124 3.03 11.23 -6.52
CA LYS A 124 2.13 10.42 -7.36
C LYS A 124 0.68 10.52 -6.89
N VAL A 125 0.47 10.53 -5.57
CA VAL A 125 -0.86 10.70 -4.97
C VAL A 125 -1.42 12.08 -5.32
N VAL A 126 -0.64 13.15 -5.15
CA VAL A 126 -1.03 14.52 -5.53
C VAL A 126 -1.38 14.62 -7.01
N TYR A 127 -0.59 14.00 -7.87
CA TYR A 127 -0.86 13.97 -9.31
C TYR A 127 -2.18 13.27 -9.65
N LEU A 128 -2.44 12.11 -9.02
CA LEU A 128 -3.65 11.32 -9.27
C LEU A 128 -4.91 12.09 -8.88
N PHE A 129 -4.91 12.70 -7.69
CA PHE A 129 -6.02 13.54 -7.22
C PHE A 129 -6.17 14.85 -8.00
N GLY A 130 -5.06 15.39 -8.52
CA GLY A 130 -5.05 16.64 -9.29
C GLY A 130 -5.86 16.59 -10.56
N ARG A 131 -6.00 15.42 -11.15
CA ARG A 131 -6.82 15.22 -12.35
C ARG A 131 -8.33 15.19 -12.04
N VAL A 132 -8.70 14.71 -10.85
CA VAL A 132 -10.10 14.56 -10.43
C VAL A 132 -10.60 15.84 -9.74
N ILE A 133 -9.81 16.38 -8.81
CA ILE A 133 -10.16 17.57 -8.02
C ILE A 133 -8.94 18.50 -7.97
N PRO A 134 -8.81 19.44 -8.91
CA PRO A 134 -7.63 20.33 -9.00
C PRO A 134 -7.39 21.17 -7.74
N ALA A 135 -8.46 21.63 -7.07
CA ALA A 135 -8.37 22.40 -5.83
C ALA A 135 -7.76 21.57 -4.69
N LEU A 136 -8.16 20.30 -4.55
CA LEU A 136 -7.63 19.39 -3.53
C LEU A 136 -6.15 19.07 -3.78
N SER A 137 -5.76 18.87 -5.02
CA SER A 137 -4.35 18.64 -5.39
C SER A 137 -3.46 19.82 -5.02
N LEU A 138 -3.92 21.02 -5.30
CA LEU A 138 -3.20 22.24 -4.94
C LEU A 138 -3.04 22.32 -3.42
N LEU A 139 -4.13 22.11 -2.66
CA LEU A 139 -4.12 22.12 -1.20
C LEU A 139 -3.16 21.06 -0.64
N LEU A 140 -3.24 19.82 -1.15
CA LEU A 140 -2.39 18.71 -0.71
C LEU A 140 -0.91 18.98 -1.00
N SER A 141 -0.59 19.51 -2.18
CA SER A 141 0.76 19.93 -2.54
C SER A 141 1.32 21.00 -1.59
N MET A 142 0.49 21.98 -1.20
CA MET A 142 0.87 22.98 -0.21
C MET A 142 1.10 22.35 1.17
N ILE A 143 0.22 21.49 1.64
CA ILE A 143 0.33 20.79 2.93
C ILE A 143 1.65 20.01 2.99
N LEU A 144 1.93 19.18 1.97
CA LEU A 144 3.15 18.38 1.90
C LEU A 144 4.43 19.24 1.93
N ARG A 145 4.38 20.45 1.36
CA ARG A 145 5.48 21.40 1.42
C ARG A 145 5.59 22.12 2.77
N PHE A 146 4.44 22.41 3.40
CA PHE A 146 4.42 23.15 4.66
C PHE A 146 4.79 22.29 5.87
N VAL A 147 4.40 21.02 5.92
CA VAL A 147 4.70 20.11 7.04
C VAL A 147 6.21 20.10 7.40
N PRO A 148 7.16 19.87 6.47
CA PRO A 148 8.59 19.90 6.81
C PRO A 148 9.06 21.29 7.29
N ARG A 149 8.46 22.36 6.76
CA ARG A 149 8.75 23.74 7.17
C ARG A 149 8.28 24.01 8.60
N PHE A 150 7.08 23.57 8.96
CA PHE A 150 6.54 23.68 10.31
C PHE A 150 7.36 22.90 11.33
N VAL A 151 7.73 21.66 11.01
CA VAL A 151 8.58 20.86 11.91
C VAL A 151 9.93 21.54 12.17
N ARG A 152 10.55 22.11 11.16
CA ARG A 152 11.81 22.87 11.34
C ARG A 152 11.62 24.09 12.23
N ARG A 153 10.55 24.87 12.01
CA ARG A 153 10.24 26.03 12.84
C ARG A 153 9.87 25.68 14.27
N LEU A 154 9.06 24.65 14.46
CA LEU A 154 8.71 24.17 15.79
C LEU A 154 9.97 23.82 16.58
N ARG A 155 10.94 23.17 15.95
CA ARG A 155 12.24 22.87 16.58
C ARG A 155 13.03 24.14 16.90
N ALA A 156 13.08 25.11 16.00
CA ALA A 156 13.77 26.38 16.22
C ALA A 156 13.16 27.18 17.37
N VAL A 157 11.83 27.29 17.42
CA VAL A 157 11.12 27.97 18.52
C VAL A 157 11.30 27.21 19.85
N ALA A 158 11.24 25.89 19.82
CA ALA A 158 11.49 25.08 21.02
C ALA A 158 12.91 25.27 21.56
N GLN A 159 13.91 25.33 20.69
CA GLN A 159 15.30 25.62 21.06
C GLN A 159 15.44 27.03 21.67
N ALA A 160 14.86 28.05 21.03
CA ALA A 160 14.88 29.42 21.56
C ALA A 160 14.23 29.50 22.95
N GLN A 161 13.07 28.81 23.18
CA GLN A 161 12.42 28.78 24.48
C GLN A 161 13.26 28.00 25.52
N ARG A 162 14.02 27.01 25.10
CA ARG A 162 14.95 26.28 25.95
C ARG A 162 16.09 27.19 26.47
N HIS A 163 16.67 28.01 25.60
CA HIS A 163 17.69 29.02 26.01
C HIS A 163 17.15 30.04 27.00
N LEU A 164 15.83 30.30 26.98
CA LEU A 164 15.15 31.17 27.94
C LEU A 164 14.77 30.44 29.27
N GLY A 165 15.29 29.23 29.49
CA GLY A 165 14.98 28.45 30.69
C GLY A 165 13.58 27.79 30.69
N ARG A 166 12.86 27.82 29.56
CA ARG A 166 11.49 27.30 29.41
C ARG A 166 11.49 26.00 28.61
N ASP A 167 12.22 24.99 29.10
CA ASP A 167 12.35 23.71 28.41
C ASP A 167 11.01 22.93 28.44
N THR A 168 10.71 22.26 27.33
CA THR A 168 9.56 21.36 27.17
C THR A 168 9.85 19.96 27.71
N GLN A 169 11.10 19.62 28.03
CA GLN A 169 11.53 18.26 28.42
C GLN A 169 11.85 18.16 29.92
N THR A 170 12.16 19.26 30.59
CA THR A 170 12.58 19.29 32.00
C THR A 170 11.53 19.88 32.93
N GLY A 171 11.45 19.38 34.16
CA GLY A 171 10.56 19.87 35.21
C GLY A 171 9.26 19.09 35.37
N ALA A 172 8.37 19.60 36.27
CA ALA A 172 7.07 19.01 36.54
C ALA A 172 6.18 18.91 35.29
N PRO A 173 5.33 17.88 35.13
CA PRO A 173 4.53 17.64 33.92
C PRO A 173 3.66 18.84 33.55
N ALA A 174 3.07 19.54 34.52
CA ALA A 174 2.28 20.75 34.23
C ALA A 174 3.11 21.88 33.62
N ARG A 175 4.38 22.05 34.00
CA ARG A 175 5.29 23.04 33.43
C ARG A 175 5.67 22.68 32.00
N ARG A 176 5.90 21.38 31.72
CA ARG A 176 6.18 20.88 30.34
C ARG A 176 5.02 21.18 29.39
N VAL A 177 3.79 20.84 29.82
CA VAL A 177 2.59 21.11 29.01
C VAL A 177 2.44 22.62 28.74
N ARG A 178 2.60 23.47 29.75
CA ARG A 178 2.52 24.94 29.58
C ARG A 178 3.60 25.47 28.61
N SER A 179 4.83 24.95 28.70
CA SER A 179 5.91 25.31 27.77
C SER A 179 5.61 24.81 26.34
N ALA A 180 5.12 23.60 26.18
CA ALA A 180 4.71 23.05 24.88
C ALA A 180 3.55 23.85 24.25
N LEU A 181 2.53 24.22 25.01
CA LEU A 181 1.43 25.07 24.55
C LEU A 181 1.91 26.46 24.10
N ARG A 182 2.88 27.05 24.81
CA ARG A 182 3.47 28.34 24.40
C ARG A 182 4.22 28.21 23.09
N VAL A 183 5.07 27.18 22.93
CA VAL A 183 5.76 26.90 21.65
C VAL A 183 4.75 26.70 20.53
N PHE A 184 3.70 25.92 20.78
CA PHE A 184 2.63 25.69 19.81
C PHE A 184 1.91 26.99 19.43
N SER A 185 1.51 27.82 20.39
CA SER A 185 0.87 29.12 20.15
C SER A 185 1.73 30.04 19.26
N ILE A 186 3.03 30.15 19.54
CA ILE A 186 3.96 30.94 18.73
C ILE A 186 4.01 30.43 17.29
N VAL A 187 4.10 29.09 17.10
CA VAL A 187 4.18 28.49 15.77
C VAL A 187 2.86 28.68 15.01
N VAL A 188 1.72 28.57 15.68
CA VAL A 188 0.39 28.77 15.07
C VAL A 188 0.22 30.22 14.61
N THR A 189 0.45 31.19 15.48
CA THR A 189 0.36 32.63 15.12
C THR A 189 1.21 32.94 13.90
N TRP A 190 2.45 32.51 13.93
CA TRP A 190 3.35 32.73 12.81
C TRP A 190 2.96 31.98 11.54
N SER A 191 2.34 30.79 11.68
CA SER A 191 1.86 30.01 10.55
C SER A 191 0.68 30.70 9.86
N LEU A 192 -0.22 31.30 10.64
CA LEU A 192 -1.34 32.09 10.11
C LEU A 192 -0.85 33.32 9.35
N GLU A 193 0.08 34.05 9.91
CA GLU A 193 0.69 35.23 9.24
C GLU A 193 1.39 34.84 7.93
N SER A 194 2.20 33.75 7.96
CA SER A 194 2.86 33.23 6.77
C SER A 194 1.85 32.68 5.74
N GLY A 195 0.72 32.16 6.20
CA GLY A 195 -0.37 31.69 5.35
C GLY A 195 -1.06 32.81 4.60
N LEU A 196 -1.38 33.91 5.28
CA LEU A 196 -1.97 35.12 4.68
C LEU A 196 -1.05 35.69 3.61
N SER A 197 0.22 35.93 3.95
CA SER A 197 1.24 36.41 3.00
C SER A 197 1.40 35.52 1.78
N THR A 198 1.32 34.17 1.98
CA THR A 198 1.35 33.19 0.89
C THR A 198 0.11 33.30 0.01
N ALA A 199 -1.08 33.46 0.63
CA ALA A 199 -2.34 33.60 -0.12
C ALA A 199 -2.36 34.84 -0.99
N ASP A 200 -1.88 35.99 -0.47
CA ASP A 200 -1.78 37.24 -1.23
C ASP A 200 -0.78 37.10 -2.39
N SER A 201 0.39 36.54 -2.14
CA SER A 201 1.35 36.21 -3.21
C SER A 201 0.77 35.31 -4.29
N MET A 202 -0.09 34.33 -3.93
CA MET A 202 -0.76 33.48 -4.89
C MET A 202 -1.82 34.22 -5.70
N ARG A 203 -2.59 35.09 -5.07
CA ARG A 203 -3.55 35.96 -5.79
C ARG A 203 -2.86 36.83 -6.82
N CYS A 204 -1.73 37.46 -6.47
CA CYS A 204 -0.92 38.26 -7.40
C CYS A 204 -0.39 37.45 -8.59
N ARG A 205 -0.17 36.14 -8.42
CA ARG A 205 0.26 35.21 -9.48
C ARG A 205 -0.90 34.64 -10.31
N GLY A 206 -2.13 35.08 -10.11
CA GLY A 206 -3.29 34.66 -10.86
C GLY A 206 -3.80 33.25 -10.48
N TYR A 207 -3.54 32.79 -9.25
CA TYR A 207 -4.15 31.55 -8.78
C TYR A 207 -5.67 31.72 -8.64
N GLY A 208 -6.44 30.80 -9.21
CA GLY A 208 -7.91 30.84 -9.23
C GLY A 208 -8.51 31.42 -10.49
N LEU A 209 -7.72 31.97 -11.42
CA LEU A 209 -8.24 32.43 -12.71
C LEU A 209 -8.59 31.24 -13.64
N PRO A 210 -9.64 31.36 -14.46
CA PRO A 210 -10.00 30.36 -15.46
C PRO A 210 -8.91 30.21 -16.53
N GLY A 211 -8.79 29.02 -17.14
CA GLY A 211 -7.82 28.75 -18.20
C GLY A 211 -6.40 28.41 -17.73
N ARG A 212 -6.16 28.28 -16.44
CA ARG A 212 -4.85 27.92 -15.91
C ARG A 212 -4.54 26.45 -16.15
N THR A 213 -3.38 26.16 -16.75
CA THR A 213 -2.84 24.80 -16.91
C THR A 213 -1.90 24.44 -15.77
N SER A 214 -1.87 23.16 -15.39
CA SER A 214 -0.91 22.63 -14.41
C SER A 214 0.21 21.90 -15.13
N PHE A 215 1.45 22.13 -14.72
CA PHE A 215 2.58 21.35 -15.20
C PHE A 215 2.50 19.92 -14.66
N SER A 216 2.62 18.94 -15.55
CA SER A 216 2.65 17.52 -15.21
C SER A 216 4.01 16.91 -15.57
N LEU A 217 4.65 16.29 -14.58
CA LEU A 217 5.90 15.54 -14.78
C LEU A 217 5.65 14.17 -15.42
N TYR A 218 4.44 13.63 -15.28
CA TYR A 218 4.10 12.29 -15.74
C TYR A 218 3.46 12.35 -17.12
N ARG A 219 4.04 11.61 -18.05
CA ARG A 219 3.50 11.41 -19.41
C ARG A 219 3.11 9.94 -19.55
N PHE A 220 2.01 9.70 -20.24
CA PHE A 220 1.54 8.35 -20.50
C PHE A 220 2.26 7.79 -21.74
N ASP A 221 3.11 6.80 -21.52
CA ASP A 221 3.91 6.18 -22.58
C ASP A 221 3.22 4.93 -23.15
N ARG A 222 3.67 4.48 -24.35
CA ARG A 222 3.18 3.23 -24.94
C ARG A 222 3.39 2.01 -24.03
N ARG A 223 4.43 2.03 -23.22
CA ARG A 223 4.70 0.99 -22.20
C ARG A 223 3.62 0.97 -21.13
N ASP A 224 3.21 2.13 -20.65
CA ASP A 224 2.15 2.26 -19.65
C ASP A 224 0.80 1.78 -20.19
N GLY A 225 0.53 2.05 -21.47
CA GLY A 225 -0.64 1.53 -22.17
C GLY A 225 -0.66 0.01 -22.25
N ALA A 226 0.46 -0.63 -22.58
CA ALA A 226 0.57 -2.09 -22.62
C ALA A 226 0.35 -2.73 -21.24
N VAL A 227 0.93 -2.13 -20.19
CA VAL A 227 0.72 -2.59 -18.80
C VAL A 227 -0.73 -2.40 -18.37
N ALA A 228 -1.35 -1.26 -18.67
CA ALA A 228 -2.75 -1.00 -18.36
C ALA A 228 -3.70 -2.00 -19.06
N LEU A 229 -3.44 -2.32 -20.32
CA LEU A 229 -4.21 -3.33 -21.06
C LEU A 229 -4.05 -4.73 -20.46
N TRP A 230 -2.83 -5.09 -20.06
CA TRP A 230 -2.55 -6.34 -19.34
C TRP A 230 -3.32 -6.43 -18.03
N LEU A 231 -3.31 -5.35 -17.23
CA LEU A 231 -4.05 -5.28 -15.95
C LEU A 231 -5.57 -5.39 -16.17
N ALA A 232 -6.09 -4.71 -17.19
CA ALA A 232 -7.51 -4.79 -17.54
C ALA A 232 -7.90 -6.22 -17.96
N PHE A 233 -7.08 -6.88 -18.77
CA PHE A 233 -7.29 -8.27 -19.17
C PHE A 233 -7.28 -9.21 -17.95
N CYS A 234 -6.25 -9.13 -17.10
CA CYS A 234 -6.15 -9.94 -15.89
C CYS A 234 -7.34 -9.69 -14.95
N GLY A 235 -7.71 -8.42 -14.74
CA GLY A 235 -8.82 -8.04 -13.89
C GLY A 235 -10.15 -8.60 -14.37
N LEU A 236 -10.49 -8.41 -15.66
CA LEU A 236 -11.71 -8.94 -16.26
C LEU A 236 -11.74 -10.48 -16.23
N TYR A 237 -10.62 -11.13 -16.52
CA TYR A 237 -10.51 -12.59 -16.52
C TYR A 237 -10.74 -13.17 -15.11
N LEU A 238 -10.09 -12.59 -14.09
CA LEU A 238 -10.25 -13.02 -12.70
C LEU A 238 -11.64 -12.72 -12.14
N LEU A 239 -12.24 -11.59 -12.50
CA LEU A 239 -13.63 -11.27 -12.15
C LEU A 239 -14.59 -12.28 -12.78
N GLY A 240 -14.39 -12.63 -14.06
CA GLY A 240 -15.17 -13.67 -14.74
C GLY A 240 -15.05 -15.02 -14.05
N GLY A 241 -13.84 -15.43 -13.66
CA GLY A 241 -13.60 -16.65 -12.89
C GLY A 241 -14.23 -16.67 -11.51
N GLY A 242 -14.22 -15.51 -10.82
CA GLY A 242 -14.88 -15.33 -9.53
C GLY A 242 -16.41 -15.46 -9.63
N LEU A 243 -17.02 -14.81 -10.65
CA LEU A 243 -18.45 -14.88 -10.91
C LEU A 243 -18.91 -16.27 -11.37
N ALA A 244 -18.08 -16.95 -12.18
CA ALA A 244 -18.33 -18.33 -12.61
C ALA A 244 -18.17 -19.38 -11.47
N GLY A 245 -17.76 -18.94 -10.27
CA GLY A 245 -17.60 -19.82 -9.10
C GLY A 245 -16.34 -20.70 -9.13
N GLY A 246 -15.50 -20.61 -10.17
CA GLY A 246 -14.31 -21.45 -10.33
C GLY A 246 -13.19 -21.18 -9.32
N LEU A 247 -13.23 -20.05 -8.64
CA LEU A 247 -12.28 -19.63 -7.59
C LEU A 247 -12.90 -19.68 -6.19
N ARG A 248 -14.14 -20.22 -6.06
CA ARG A 248 -14.85 -20.28 -4.79
C ARG A 248 -14.33 -21.46 -3.97
N PHE A 249 -13.86 -21.16 -2.77
CA PHE A 249 -13.51 -22.17 -1.77
C PHE A 249 -14.40 -21.93 -0.54
N GLN A 250 -15.13 -22.97 -0.13
CA GLN A 250 -16.03 -22.88 1.01
C GLN A 250 -15.42 -23.62 2.19
N TYR A 251 -15.20 -22.88 3.28
CA TYR A 251 -14.63 -23.43 4.51
C TYR A 251 -15.70 -24.01 5.43
N TYR A 252 -16.92 -23.48 5.36
CA TYR A 252 -18.04 -23.89 6.21
C TYR A 252 -19.24 -24.35 5.39
N PRO A 253 -20.03 -25.36 5.87
CA PRO A 253 -19.83 -26.22 7.05
C PRO A 253 -18.81 -27.32 6.83
N MET A 254 -18.45 -27.58 5.58
CA MET A 254 -17.45 -28.56 5.13
C MET A 254 -16.46 -27.90 4.17
N LEU A 255 -15.25 -28.43 4.12
CA LEU A 255 -14.24 -28.00 3.15
C LEU A 255 -14.67 -28.47 1.75
N LEU A 256 -15.27 -27.57 0.99
CA LEU A 256 -15.65 -27.80 -0.40
C LEU A 256 -14.75 -26.99 -1.32
N SER A 257 -13.88 -27.67 -2.05
CA SER A 257 -13.20 -27.10 -3.20
C SER A 257 -14.04 -27.33 -4.44
N GLY A 258 -14.20 -26.30 -5.29
CA GLY A 258 -14.77 -26.49 -6.61
C GLY A 258 -13.97 -27.52 -7.41
N PRO A 259 -14.56 -28.13 -8.45
CA PRO A 259 -13.86 -29.11 -9.28
C PRO A 259 -12.61 -28.46 -9.91
N VAL A 260 -11.47 -29.14 -9.80
CA VAL A 260 -10.23 -28.70 -10.44
C VAL A 260 -10.35 -28.96 -11.94
N THR A 261 -10.87 -27.99 -12.65
CA THR A 261 -10.96 -27.98 -14.12
C THR A 261 -9.75 -27.27 -14.73
N PRO A 262 -9.39 -27.55 -15.99
CA PRO A 262 -8.33 -26.80 -16.67
C PRO A 262 -8.54 -25.27 -16.62
N LEU A 263 -9.80 -24.84 -16.58
CA LEU A 263 -10.18 -23.42 -16.41
C LEU A 263 -9.77 -22.87 -15.03
N THR A 264 -9.96 -23.62 -13.94
CA THR A 264 -9.54 -23.18 -12.61
C THR A 264 -8.03 -23.05 -12.50
N VAL A 265 -7.29 -23.98 -13.13
CA VAL A 265 -5.82 -23.89 -13.19
C VAL A 265 -5.38 -22.66 -13.97
N SER A 266 -6.06 -22.31 -15.07
CA SER A 266 -5.75 -21.09 -15.82
C SER A 266 -5.99 -19.80 -15.01
N PHE A 267 -7.03 -19.75 -14.16
CA PHE A 267 -7.25 -18.63 -13.25
C PHE A 267 -6.13 -18.50 -12.22
N PHE A 268 -5.65 -19.58 -11.64
CA PHE A 268 -4.50 -19.56 -10.72
C PHE A 268 -3.22 -19.10 -11.42
N ALA A 269 -2.99 -19.55 -12.65
CA ALA A 269 -1.85 -19.14 -13.44
C ALA A 269 -1.88 -17.63 -13.76
N VAL A 270 -3.02 -17.10 -14.19
CA VAL A 270 -3.19 -15.66 -14.46
C VAL A 270 -3.04 -14.83 -13.19
N TYR A 271 -3.58 -15.30 -12.07
CA TYR A 271 -3.40 -14.63 -10.78
C TYR A 271 -1.92 -14.63 -10.32
N GLY A 272 -1.23 -15.74 -10.47
CA GLY A 272 0.20 -15.83 -10.24
C GLY A 272 0.99 -14.85 -11.11
N LEU A 273 0.72 -14.83 -12.42
CA LEU A 273 1.33 -13.87 -13.35
C LEU A 273 1.03 -12.42 -12.94
N LEU A 274 -0.17 -12.11 -12.47
CA LEU A 274 -0.52 -10.79 -11.95
C LEU A 274 0.33 -10.43 -10.72
N CYS A 275 0.48 -11.33 -9.75
CA CYS A 275 1.30 -11.12 -8.55
C CYS A 275 2.79 -10.93 -8.89
N PHE A 276 3.30 -11.66 -9.90
CA PHE A 276 4.70 -11.56 -10.35
C PHE A 276 4.92 -10.52 -11.45
N THR A 277 3.91 -9.78 -11.88
CA THR A 277 4.03 -8.73 -12.93
C THR A 277 5.16 -7.73 -12.65
N PRO A 278 5.42 -7.21 -11.43
CA PRO A 278 6.52 -6.28 -11.19
C PRO A 278 7.87 -6.88 -11.53
N VAL A 279 8.07 -8.14 -11.16
CA VAL A 279 9.31 -8.89 -11.40
C VAL A 279 9.52 -9.13 -12.91
N LEU A 280 8.43 -9.46 -13.62
CA LEU A 280 8.45 -9.67 -15.07
C LEU A 280 8.79 -8.36 -15.80
N LEU A 281 8.16 -7.25 -15.43
CA LEU A 281 8.44 -5.93 -16.01
C LEU A 281 9.90 -5.50 -15.78
N ASP A 282 10.43 -5.76 -14.60
CA ASP A 282 11.80 -5.43 -14.23
C ASP A 282 12.80 -6.27 -15.04
N SER A 283 12.52 -7.56 -15.20
CA SER A 283 13.36 -8.47 -15.99
C SER A 283 13.38 -8.09 -17.47
N LEU A 284 12.23 -7.71 -18.03
CA LEU A 284 12.09 -7.28 -19.43
C LEU A 284 12.79 -5.93 -19.69
N SER A 285 12.66 -4.97 -18.77
CA SER A 285 13.33 -3.67 -18.90
C SER A 285 14.85 -3.81 -18.78
N ARG A 286 15.33 -4.69 -17.93
CA ARG A 286 16.75 -5.02 -17.79
C ARG A 286 17.31 -5.67 -19.07
N ARG A 287 16.60 -6.62 -19.64
CA ARG A 287 16.99 -7.25 -20.94
C ARG A 287 17.08 -6.22 -22.04
N ARG A 288 16.10 -5.31 -22.18
CA ARG A 288 16.11 -4.23 -23.17
C ARG A 288 17.27 -3.25 -22.97
N TYR A 289 17.59 -2.92 -21.72
CA TYR A 289 18.75 -2.07 -21.41
C TYR A 289 20.06 -2.72 -21.80
N LEU A 290 20.26 -4.00 -21.47
CA LEU A 290 21.45 -4.77 -21.83
C LEU A 290 21.60 -4.94 -23.35
N ALA A 291 20.49 -5.21 -24.05
CA ALA A 291 20.47 -5.30 -25.51
C ALA A 291 20.89 -3.97 -26.20
N ARG A 292 20.47 -2.84 -25.65
CA ARG A 292 20.89 -1.51 -26.14
C ARG A 292 22.35 -1.20 -25.86
N LYS A 293 22.88 -1.66 -24.73
CA LYS A 293 24.27 -1.42 -24.33
C LYS A 293 25.27 -2.34 -25.04
N GLY A 294 24.85 -3.54 -25.44
CA GLY A 294 25.63 -4.47 -26.24
C GLY A 294 25.71 -4.13 -27.74
N GLY A 295 24.88 -3.19 -28.22
CA GLY A 295 24.83 -2.77 -29.64
C GLY A 295 25.60 -1.49 -29.96
N THR A 296 26.30 -0.85 -29.00
CA THR A 296 27.21 0.27 -29.30
C THR A 296 28.58 -0.29 -29.65
N PRO A 297 29.04 -0.20 -30.92
CA PRO A 297 30.42 -0.54 -31.24
C PRO A 297 31.32 0.44 -30.46
N ARG A 298 32.33 -0.10 -29.79
CA ARG A 298 33.45 0.69 -29.27
C ARG A 298 34.17 1.25 -30.49
N ALA A 299 33.97 2.54 -30.79
CA ALA A 299 34.85 3.29 -31.66
C ALA A 299 36.00 3.87 -30.84
#